data_852c0c33b8dd8c220a0efd79900229e3
#
_entry.id   852c0c33b8dd8c220a0efd79900229e3
#
_cell.length_a   1.000
_cell.length_b   1.000
_cell.length_c   1.000
_cell.angle_alpha   90.00
_cell.angle_beta   90.00
_cell.angle_gamma   90.00
#
_symmetry.space_group_name_H-M   'P 1'
#
loop_
_entity.id
_entity.type
_entity.pdbx_description
1 polymer ?
#
loop_
_entity_poly.entity_id
_entity_poly.type
_entity_poly.pdbx_seq_one_letter_code
_entity_poly.pdbx_strand_id
1 'polypeptide(L)'
;MKAKAKYKVIFQNRQKYPVFAMCQYFKVSRSGYYDYLKRCEQPERDEELAKLIAERQGARYGRSLGCRRMQKWLEKVKGIRLNSKTVWRVMRKYGLLSECRRKRYYRPGETLHVYPNLLNRQFHSCQPNAKWVTDITYIPTGQGTVYLSAILDLYDRRIVAYKTSTRNDSKLVTDTLKNAMQNQNVTVERQLHSDQGSQYTSNEYFNLTQEYGITPSMSRRANPYDNAVMESFFSMFKTECIYLGRPKTISHAIALVHDYIDFYNTERMILK
;
A
#
# COMPACT_ATOMS: atom_id res chain seq x y z
N MET A 1 34.49 -26.70 0.42
CA MET A 1 34.41 -25.22 0.31
C MET A 1 34.15 -24.79 -1.13
N LYS A 2 33.26 -23.81 -1.37
CA LYS A 2 33.02 -23.27 -2.72
C LYS A 2 34.25 -22.45 -3.19
N ALA A 3 34.55 -22.43 -4.49
CA ALA A 3 35.75 -21.77 -5.05
C ALA A 3 35.94 -20.32 -4.58
N LYS A 4 34.85 -19.52 -4.51
CA LYS A 4 34.84 -18.13 -4.02
C LYS A 4 35.38 -18.01 -2.58
N ALA A 5 35.06 -18.96 -1.69
CA ALA A 5 35.55 -18.93 -0.31
C ALA A 5 37.06 -19.25 -0.24
N LYS A 6 37.54 -20.17 -1.10
CA LYS A 6 38.97 -20.48 -1.23
C LYS A 6 39.77 -19.25 -1.72
N TYR A 7 39.28 -18.53 -2.72
CA TYR A 7 39.90 -17.30 -3.22
C TYR A 7 39.97 -16.21 -2.15
N LYS A 8 38.94 -16.08 -1.30
CA LYS A 8 38.96 -15.12 -0.18
C LYS A 8 40.07 -15.45 0.83
N VAL A 9 40.27 -16.73 1.17
CA VAL A 9 41.35 -17.17 2.07
C VAL A 9 42.72 -16.90 1.43
N ILE A 10 42.89 -17.20 0.14
CA ILE A 10 44.13 -16.90 -0.59
C ILE A 10 44.42 -15.38 -0.56
N PHE A 11 43.44 -14.55 -0.79
CA PHE A 11 43.59 -13.10 -0.74
C PHE A 11 44.02 -12.60 0.63
N GLN A 12 43.43 -13.11 1.70
CA GLN A 12 43.77 -12.73 3.09
C GLN A 12 45.19 -13.12 3.49
N ASN A 13 45.72 -14.18 2.89
CA ASN A 13 47.04 -14.71 3.25
C ASN A 13 48.13 -14.46 2.19
N ARG A 14 47.87 -13.65 1.15
CA ARG A 14 48.80 -13.42 0.01
C ARG A 14 50.13 -12.77 0.38
N GLN A 15 50.21 -12.12 1.53
CA GLN A 15 51.46 -11.54 2.03
C GLN A 15 52.33 -12.54 2.81
N LYS A 16 51.71 -13.63 3.32
CA LYS A 16 52.43 -14.64 4.11
C LYS A 16 52.88 -15.86 3.29
N TYR A 17 52.14 -16.20 2.24
CA TYR A 17 52.38 -17.38 1.43
C TYR A 17 52.29 -17.07 -0.08
N PRO A 18 53.09 -17.74 -0.93
CA PRO A 18 53.03 -17.58 -2.36
C PRO A 18 51.65 -17.99 -2.91
N VAL A 19 51.02 -17.14 -3.72
CA VAL A 19 49.71 -17.39 -4.32
C VAL A 19 49.68 -18.72 -5.08
N PHE A 20 50.75 -19.08 -5.77
CA PHE A 20 50.88 -20.33 -6.48
C PHE A 20 50.71 -21.53 -5.58
N ALA A 21 51.45 -21.60 -4.46
CA ALA A 21 51.35 -22.73 -3.51
C ALA A 21 49.95 -22.86 -2.86
N MET A 22 49.33 -21.71 -2.54
CA MET A 22 47.97 -21.71 -2.01
C MET A 22 46.93 -22.19 -3.04
N CYS A 23 47.09 -21.77 -4.31
CA CYS A 23 46.19 -22.26 -5.36
C CYS A 23 46.32 -23.77 -5.59
N GLN A 24 47.52 -24.33 -5.53
CA GLN A 24 47.74 -25.78 -5.58
C GLN A 24 47.12 -26.49 -4.37
N TYR A 25 47.37 -25.99 -3.17
CA TYR A 25 46.82 -26.56 -1.93
C TYR A 25 45.28 -26.63 -1.94
N PHE A 26 44.64 -25.53 -2.33
CA PHE A 26 43.17 -25.43 -2.41
C PHE A 26 42.60 -26.07 -3.69
N LYS A 27 43.40 -26.58 -4.60
CA LYS A 27 42.99 -27.14 -5.89
C LYS A 27 42.10 -26.18 -6.67
N VAL A 28 42.58 -24.94 -6.89
CA VAL A 28 41.93 -23.90 -7.69
C VAL A 28 42.91 -23.32 -8.70
N SER A 29 42.37 -22.79 -9.83
CA SER A 29 43.25 -22.22 -10.87
C SER A 29 43.75 -20.81 -10.47
N ARG A 30 44.99 -20.47 -10.84
CA ARG A 30 45.56 -19.12 -10.66
C ARG A 30 44.76 -18.07 -11.45
N SER A 31 44.42 -18.37 -12.71
CA SER A 31 43.61 -17.48 -13.54
C SER A 31 42.27 -17.14 -12.87
N GLY A 32 41.56 -18.17 -12.34
CA GLY A 32 40.32 -17.99 -11.60
C GLY A 32 40.45 -17.11 -10.35
N TYR A 33 41.65 -17.15 -9.67
CA TYR A 33 41.91 -16.25 -8.55
C TYR A 33 42.08 -14.79 -9.00
N TYR A 34 42.85 -14.53 -10.06
CA TYR A 34 43.03 -13.16 -10.58
C TYR A 34 41.74 -12.62 -11.22
N ASP A 35 40.95 -13.44 -11.87
CA ASP A 35 39.62 -13.06 -12.35
C ASP A 35 38.64 -12.75 -11.19
N TYR A 36 38.77 -13.45 -10.07
CA TYR A 36 38.04 -13.11 -8.85
C TYR A 36 38.47 -11.73 -8.32
N LEU A 37 39.76 -11.42 -8.27
CA LEU A 37 40.25 -10.09 -7.84
C LEU A 37 39.75 -8.97 -8.76
N LYS A 38 39.88 -9.11 -10.08
CA LYS A 38 39.34 -8.14 -11.05
C LYS A 38 37.85 -7.89 -10.85
N ARG A 39 37.06 -8.93 -10.53
CA ARG A 39 35.63 -8.78 -10.23
C ARG A 39 35.37 -8.08 -8.91
N CYS A 40 36.26 -8.21 -7.92
CA CYS A 40 36.12 -7.52 -6.64
C CYS A 40 36.50 -6.02 -6.75
N GLU A 41 37.35 -5.65 -7.70
CA GLU A 41 37.76 -4.26 -7.98
C GLU A 41 36.70 -3.50 -8.83
N GLN A 42 35.86 -4.20 -9.56
CA GLN A 42 34.83 -3.54 -10.35
C GLN A 42 33.73 -2.96 -9.44
N PRO A 43 33.29 -1.72 -9.67
CA PRO A 43 32.18 -1.14 -8.94
C PRO A 43 30.95 -2.03 -9.06
N GLU A 44 30.22 -2.20 -7.96
CA GLU A 44 29.05 -3.06 -7.95
C GLU A 44 27.96 -2.50 -8.89
N ARG A 45 27.67 -3.24 -9.97
CA ARG A 45 26.69 -2.86 -11.00
C ARG A 45 25.32 -2.44 -10.45
N ASP A 46 24.99 -2.87 -9.23
CA ASP A 46 23.69 -2.62 -8.59
C ASP A 46 23.71 -1.40 -7.65
N GLU A 47 24.88 -0.77 -7.41
CA GLU A 47 25.01 0.28 -6.38
C GLU A 47 24.23 1.56 -6.74
N GLU A 48 24.31 2.01 -8.00
CA GLU A 48 23.56 3.18 -8.46
C GLU A 48 22.03 2.94 -8.36
N LEU A 49 21.59 1.75 -8.76
CA LEU A 49 20.19 1.37 -8.64
C LEU A 49 19.75 1.29 -7.18
N ALA A 50 20.60 0.78 -6.29
CA ALA A 50 20.32 0.73 -4.87
C ALA A 50 20.22 2.14 -4.25
N LYS A 51 21.06 3.09 -4.66
CA LYS A 51 20.98 4.51 -4.23
C LYS A 51 19.64 5.13 -4.64
N LEU A 52 19.21 4.95 -5.90
CA LEU A 52 17.91 5.45 -6.38
C LEU A 52 16.73 4.85 -5.62
N ILE A 53 16.77 3.54 -5.33
CA ILE A 53 15.74 2.86 -4.54
C ILE A 53 15.73 3.39 -3.10
N ALA A 54 16.89 3.58 -2.48
CA ALA A 54 17.01 4.11 -1.13
C ALA A 54 16.50 5.55 -1.04
N GLU A 55 16.82 6.40 -2.02
CA GLU A 55 16.30 7.76 -2.16
C GLU A 55 14.75 7.75 -2.16
N ARG A 56 14.14 6.90 -3.00
CA ARG A 56 12.66 6.79 -3.06
C ARG A 56 12.07 6.24 -1.77
N GLN A 57 12.76 5.33 -1.08
CA GLN A 57 12.29 4.80 0.21
C GLN A 57 12.39 5.83 1.34
N GLY A 58 13.34 6.75 1.27
CA GLY A 58 13.46 7.87 2.20
C GLY A 58 12.40 8.95 2.01
N ALA A 59 11.76 9.01 0.84
CA ALA A 59 10.68 9.94 0.56
C ALA A 59 9.36 9.50 1.23
N ARG A 60 8.37 10.41 1.20
CA ARG A 60 7.02 10.23 1.77
C ARG A 60 6.43 8.85 1.43
N TYR A 61 6.11 8.04 2.44
CA TYR A 61 5.58 6.67 2.36
C TYR A 61 6.38 5.67 1.52
N GLY A 62 7.66 5.98 1.21
CA GLY A 62 8.49 5.14 0.34
C GLY A 62 8.84 3.78 0.92
N ARG A 63 8.94 3.63 2.26
CA ARG A 63 9.29 2.37 2.93
C ARG A 63 8.30 1.23 2.71
N SER A 64 7.05 1.54 2.37
CA SER A 64 6.01 0.56 2.07
C SER A 64 6.03 0.07 0.62
N LEU A 65 6.86 0.66 -0.26
CA LEU A 65 6.91 0.31 -1.68
C LEU A 65 7.56 -1.05 -1.91
N GLY A 66 6.76 -2.05 -2.28
CA GLY A 66 7.26 -3.34 -2.75
C GLY A 66 7.89 -3.27 -4.14
N CYS A 67 8.61 -4.33 -4.54
CA CYS A 67 9.40 -4.37 -5.78
C CYS A 67 8.61 -4.03 -7.05
N ARG A 68 7.32 -4.41 -7.16
CA ARG A 68 6.48 -4.08 -8.35
C ARG A 68 6.19 -2.59 -8.46
N ARG A 69 5.85 -1.90 -7.34
CA ARG A 69 5.62 -0.45 -7.33
C ARG A 69 6.93 0.31 -7.52
N MET A 70 8.02 -0.15 -6.91
CA MET A 70 9.35 0.42 -7.10
C MET A 70 9.79 0.31 -8.57
N GLN A 71 9.54 -0.82 -9.23
CA GLN A 71 9.78 -1.00 -10.66
C GLN A 71 9.01 0.05 -11.50
N LYS A 72 7.73 0.24 -11.22
CA LYS A 72 6.90 1.22 -11.95
C LYS A 72 7.34 2.66 -11.70
N TRP A 73 7.79 2.97 -10.50
CA TRP A 73 8.36 4.28 -10.20
C TRP A 73 9.67 4.52 -10.98
N LEU A 74 10.58 3.54 -10.99
CA LEU A 74 11.82 3.61 -11.77
C LEU A 74 11.53 3.82 -13.28
N GLU A 75 10.53 3.12 -13.82
CA GLU A 75 10.13 3.26 -15.23
C GLU A 75 9.54 4.65 -15.52
N LYS A 76 8.58 5.11 -14.69
CA LYS A 76 7.84 6.36 -14.95
C LYS A 76 8.65 7.63 -14.62
N VAL A 77 9.42 7.62 -13.51
CA VAL A 77 10.08 8.83 -13.00
C VAL A 77 11.53 8.91 -13.41
N LYS A 78 12.24 7.78 -13.46
CA LYS A 78 13.67 7.74 -13.82
C LYS A 78 13.91 7.22 -15.25
N GLY A 79 12.88 6.78 -15.98
CA GLY A 79 13.02 6.22 -17.33
C GLY A 79 13.70 4.84 -17.39
N ILE A 80 13.91 4.18 -16.25
CA ILE A 80 14.69 2.94 -16.15
C ILE A 80 13.75 1.74 -16.22
N ARG A 81 13.77 1.01 -17.35
CA ARG A 81 12.99 -0.23 -17.53
C ARG A 81 13.76 -1.44 -17.02
N LEU A 82 13.27 -2.06 -15.96
CA LEU A 82 13.85 -3.25 -15.34
C LEU A 82 12.77 -4.31 -15.07
N ASN A 83 13.20 -5.58 -14.99
CA ASN A 83 12.32 -6.64 -14.53
C ASN A 83 12.12 -6.54 -13.00
N SER A 84 10.92 -6.84 -12.51
CA SER A 84 10.60 -6.85 -11.07
C SER A 84 11.50 -7.79 -10.26
N LYS A 85 11.96 -8.90 -10.85
CA LYS A 85 12.93 -9.82 -10.23
C LYS A 85 14.28 -9.14 -9.99
N THR A 86 14.74 -8.29 -10.92
CA THR A 86 16.00 -7.53 -10.77
C THR A 86 15.85 -6.52 -9.63
N VAL A 87 14.77 -5.75 -9.61
CA VAL A 87 14.49 -4.79 -8.54
C VAL A 87 14.41 -5.49 -7.18
N TRP A 88 13.68 -6.62 -7.09
CA TRP A 88 13.60 -7.41 -5.86
C TRP A 88 14.98 -7.91 -5.38
N ARG A 89 15.83 -8.41 -6.30
CA ARG A 89 17.19 -8.87 -6.00
C ARG A 89 18.03 -7.74 -5.40
N VAL A 90 17.99 -6.56 -5.99
CA VAL A 90 18.71 -5.38 -5.49
C VAL A 90 18.17 -4.94 -4.15
N MET A 91 16.85 -4.80 -3.99
CA MET A 91 16.21 -4.46 -2.72
C MET A 91 16.61 -5.44 -1.61
N ARG A 92 16.63 -6.75 -1.90
CA ARG A 92 17.05 -7.77 -0.94
C ARG A 92 18.55 -7.67 -0.59
N LYS A 93 19.41 -7.47 -1.60
CA LYS A 93 20.89 -7.39 -1.44
C LYS A 93 21.29 -6.23 -0.52
N TYR A 94 20.63 -5.09 -0.65
CA TYR A 94 20.95 -3.87 0.09
C TYR A 94 20.03 -3.61 1.31
N GLY A 95 19.21 -4.59 1.71
CA GLY A 95 18.33 -4.45 2.87
C GLY A 95 17.18 -3.46 2.70
N LEU A 96 16.79 -3.18 1.45
CA LEU A 96 15.77 -2.20 1.05
C LEU A 96 14.39 -2.87 0.79
N LEU A 97 14.09 -3.99 1.44
CA LEU A 97 12.78 -4.62 1.31
C LEU A 97 11.71 -3.78 2.02
N SER A 98 10.48 -3.77 1.43
CA SER A 98 9.36 -3.03 2.02
C SER A 98 8.97 -3.58 3.40
N GLU A 99 8.65 -2.68 4.33
CA GLU A 99 8.16 -3.01 5.66
C GLU A 99 6.66 -3.33 5.61
N CYS A 100 6.28 -4.58 5.87
CA CYS A 100 4.89 -5.03 5.88
C CYS A 100 4.54 -5.80 7.15
N ARG A 101 3.35 -5.56 7.73
CA ARG A 101 2.84 -6.26 8.92
C ARG A 101 1.66 -7.18 8.60
N ARG A 102 1.53 -8.35 9.26
CA ARG A 102 0.42 -9.32 9.10
C ARG A 102 -0.83 -8.91 9.88
N LYS A 103 -2.05 -9.16 9.33
CA LYS A 103 -3.37 -8.84 9.92
C LYS A 103 -3.80 -9.79 11.04
N ARG A 104 -4.61 -9.29 12.00
CA ARG A 104 -5.42 -10.06 12.97
C ARG A 104 -6.92 -9.90 12.66
N TYR A 105 -7.75 -10.92 12.96
CA TYR A 105 -9.18 -11.02 12.58
C TYR A 105 -10.15 -10.63 13.71
N TYR A 106 -11.34 -10.05 13.39
CA TYR A 106 -12.41 -9.65 14.33
C TYR A 106 -13.82 -9.91 13.75
N ARG A 107 -14.87 -10.14 14.58
CA ARG A 107 -16.29 -10.41 14.19
C ARG A 107 -17.28 -9.39 14.76
N PRO A 108 -18.28 -8.89 14.01
CA PRO A 108 -19.28 -7.89 14.44
C PRO A 108 -20.74 -8.40 14.64
N GLY A 109 -21.65 -7.55 15.22
CA GLY A 109 -23.06 -7.80 15.62
C GLY A 109 -24.15 -7.47 14.57
N GLU A 110 -25.47 -7.47 14.93
CA GLU A 110 -26.66 -7.46 14.03
C GLU A 110 -27.11 -6.08 13.48
N THR A 111 -27.87 -6.06 12.33
CA THR A 111 -28.21 -4.89 11.49
C THR A 111 -29.72 -4.78 11.14
N LEU A 112 -30.27 -3.54 10.90
CA LEU A 112 -31.72 -3.26 10.76
C LEU A 112 -32.25 -3.12 9.32
N HIS A 113 -31.60 -2.44 8.38
CA HIS A 113 -32.01 -2.30 6.98
C HIS A 113 -30.99 -2.85 6.03
N VAL A 114 -31.34 -3.80 5.18
CA VAL A 114 -30.42 -4.46 4.25
C VAL A 114 -30.88 -4.23 2.81
N TYR A 115 -29.99 -3.69 1.99
CA TYR A 115 -30.21 -3.55 0.54
C TYR A 115 -29.60 -4.71 -0.23
N PRO A 116 -30.12 -5.03 -1.43
CA PRO A 116 -29.53 -6.04 -2.28
C PRO A 116 -28.12 -5.65 -2.73
N ASN A 117 -27.29 -6.65 -2.98
CA ASN A 117 -25.95 -6.43 -3.57
C ASN A 117 -26.09 -6.18 -5.07
N LEU A 118 -26.23 -4.91 -5.46
CA LEU A 118 -26.31 -4.49 -6.87
C LEU A 118 -24.94 -4.39 -7.51
N LEU A 119 -23.86 -4.14 -6.72
CA LEU A 119 -22.50 -4.06 -7.22
C LEU A 119 -21.99 -5.39 -7.78
N ASN A 120 -22.42 -6.51 -7.17
CA ASN A 120 -22.12 -7.88 -7.59
C ASN A 120 -20.66 -8.10 -7.98
N ARG A 121 -19.72 -7.52 -7.22
CA ARG A 121 -18.26 -7.54 -7.47
C ARG A 121 -17.78 -6.92 -8.79
N GLN A 122 -18.63 -6.15 -9.44
CA GLN A 122 -18.25 -5.38 -10.63
C GLN A 122 -17.50 -4.12 -10.19
N PHE A 123 -16.25 -4.29 -9.74
CA PHE A 123 -15.42 -3.22 -9.20
C PHE A 123 -14.81 -2.31 -10.27
N HIS A 124 -15.48 -2.12 -11.36
CA HIS A 124 -15.11 -1.20 -12.43
C HIS A 124 -16.31 -0.32 -12.78
N SER A 125 -16.04 0.96 -13.03
CA SER A 125 -16.99 1.92 -13.57
C SER A 125 -16.47 2.48 -14.88
N CYS A 126 -17.36 2.64 -15.87
CA CYS A 126 -17.01 3.24 -17.16
C CYS A 126 -17.03 4.78 -17.10
N GLN A 127 -17.68 5.35 -16.08
CA GLN A 127 -17.85 6.79 -15.91
C GLN A 127 -17.44 7.22 -14.50
N PRO A 128 -16.82 8.40 -14.34
CA PRO A 128 -16.51 8.95 -13.03
C PRO A 128 -17.80 9.21 -12.24
N ASN A 129 -17.73 9.01 -10.95
CA ASN A 129 -18.82 9.24 -10.00
C ASN A 129 -20.08 8.38 -10.17
N ALA A 130 -20.11 7.37 -11.06
CA ALA A 130 -21.26 6.50 -11.23
C ALA A 130 -21.34 5.37 -10.20
N LYS A 131 -20.20 4.83 -9.76
CA LYS A 131 -20.13 3.76 -8.75
C LYS A 131 -19.14 4.11 -7.67
N TRP A 132 -19.64 4.32 -6.47
CA TRP A 132 -18.85 4.57 -5.27
C TRP A 132 -18.88 3.38 -4.32
N VAL A 133 -17.81 3.19 -3.58
CA VAL A 133 -17.74 2.25 -2.46
C VAL A 133 -17.36 3.01 -1.20
N THR A 134 -17.93 2.61 -0.06
CA THR A 134 -17.66 3.27 1.21
C THR A 134 -17.46 2.24 2.33
N ASP A 135 -16.70 2.61 3.33
CA ASP A 135 -16.50 1.80 4.53
C ASP A 135 -15.86 2.67 5.64
N ILE A 136 -15.87 2.16 6.86
CA ILE A 136 -15.26 2.78 8.03
C ILE A 136 -14.09 1.94 8.51
N THR A 137 -12.98 2.62 8.84
CA THR A 137 -11.87 1.97 9.52
C THR A 137 -11.54 2.67 10.83
N TYR A 138 -10.89 1.96 11.75
CA TYR A 138 -10.44 2.52 13.02
C TYR A 138 -8.91 2.63 13.10
N ILE A 139 -8.45 3.67 13.76
CA ILE A 139 -7.06 4.03 13.98
C ILE A 139 -6.84 4.12 15.49
N PRO A 140 -6.18 3.13 16.12
CA PRO A 140 -5.87 3.22 17.54
C PRO A 140 -4.77 4.24 17.80
N THR A 141 -4.94 5.05 18.85
CA THR A 141 -3.95 6.00 19.35
C THR A 141 -3.76 5.81 20.85
N GLY A 142 -2.74 6.44 21.42
CA GLY A 142 -2.53 6.45 22.88
C GLY A 142 -3.64 7.21 23.66
N GLN A 143 -4.43 8.06 22.98
CA GLN A 143 -5.51 8.86 23.56
C GLN A 143 -6.92 8.33 23.26
N GLY A 144 -7.04 7.19 22.56
CA GLY A 144 -8.29 6.60 22.13
C GLY A 144 -8.30 6.17 20.69
N THR A 145 -9.48 6.01 20.11
CA THR A 145 -9.64 5.52 18.73
C THR A 145 -10.17 6.65 17.84
N VAL A 146 -9.56 6.84 16.68
CA VAL A 146 -10.09 7.67 15.59
C VAL A 146 -10.72 6.75 14.55
N TYR A 147 -11.92 7.10 14.11
CA TYR A 147 -12.62 6.44 13.02
C TYR A 147 -12.48 7.27 11.75
N LEU A 148 -12.19 6.61 10.64
CA LEU A 148 -12.12 7.19 9.30
C LEU A 148 -13.22 6.57 8.45
N SER A 149 -14.18 7.36 8.00
CA SER A 149 -15.10 7.02 6.93
C SER A 149 -14.56 7.59 5.61
N ALA A 150 -14.56 6.79 4.55
CA ALA A 150 -14.08 7.21 3.24
C ALA A 150 -15.00 6.69 2.13
N ILE A 151 -15.13 7.48 1.06
CA ILE A 151 -15.81 7.13 -0.18
C ILE A 151 -14.79 7.10 -1.30
N LEU A 152 -14.75 6.01 -2.07
CA LEU A 152 -13.83 5.78 -3.17
C LEU A 152 -14.61 5.60 -4.47
N ASP A 153 -14.19 6.27 -5.55
CA ASP A 153 -14.73 6.07 -6.89
C ASP A 153 -14.12 4.83 -7.56
N LEU A 154 -14.97 3.96 -8.09
CA LEU A 154 -14.53 2.77 -8.81
C LEU A 154 -13.98 3.06 -10.21
N TYR A 155 -14.17 4.27 -10.74
CA TYR A 155 -13.64 4.69 -12.04
C TYR A 155 -12.12 4.87 -12.01
N ASP A 156 -11.62 5.73 -11.12
CA ASP A 156 -10.20 6.09 -11.05
C ASP A 156 -9.51 5.65 -9.76
N ARG A 157 -10.27 5.10 -8.80
CA ARG A 157 -9.82 4.64 -7.49
C ARG A 157 -9.41 5.78 -6.55
N ARG A 158 -9.80 7.01 -6.80
CA ARG A 158 -9.56 8.15 -5.91
C ARG A 158 -10.52 8.15 -4.73
N ILE A 159 -10.07 8.69 -3.63
CA ILE A 159 -10.93 9.02 -2.50
C ILE A 159 -11.65 10.32 -2.82
N VAL A 160 -12.95 10.22 -3.01
CA VAL A 160 -13.85 11.35 -3.34
C VAL A 160 -14.11 12.23 -2.14
N ALA A 161 -14.36 11.59 -0.98
CA ALA A 161 -14.57 12.27 0.28
C ALA A 161 -14.18 11.37 1.44
N TYR A 162 -13.86 11.98 2.57
CA TYR A 162 -13.58 11.30 3.83
C TYR A 162 -13.88 12.21 5.01
N LYS A 163 -14.11 11.59 6.16
CA LYS A 163 -14.29 12.27 7.45
C LYS A 163 -13.65 11.45 8.55
N THR A 164 -13.10 12.14 9.54
CA THR A 164 -12.57 11.52 10.77
C THR A 164 -13.43 11.92 11.96
N SER A 165 -13.61 11.00 12.91
CA SER A 165 -14.34 11.24 14.16
C SER A 165 -13.76 10.40 15.29
N THR A 166 -14.01 10.81 16.53
CA THR A 166 -13.76 9.95 17.71
C THR A 166 -14.95 9.04 18.03
N ARG A 167 -16.07 9.18 17.30
CA ARG A 167 -17.28 8.35 17.44
C ARG A 167 -17.52 7.60 16.15
N ASN A 168 -17.98 6.36 16.29
CA ASN A 168 -18.41 5.50 15.17
C ASN A 168 -19.95 5.48 15.12
N ASP A 169 -20.53 6.56 14.65
CA ASP A 169 -21.96 6.79 14.59
C ASP A 169 -22.45 7.05 13.14
N SER A 170 -23.79 7.11 12.96
CA SER A 170 -24.41 7.40 11.65
C SER A 170 -24.02 8.78 11.13
N LYS A 171 -23.76 9.73 12.04
CA LYS A 171 -23.31 11.09 11.67
C LYS A 171 -22.01 11.08 10.90
N LEU A 172 -21.06 10.21 11.25
CA LEU A 172 -19.79 10.10 10.55
C LEU A 172 -19.98 9.76 9.05
N VAL A 173 -20.84 8.80 8.74
CA VAL A 173 -21.09 8.38 7.34
C VAL A 173 -21.95 9.38 6.58
N THR A 174 -22.96 9.97 7.23
CA THR A 174 -23.78 11.02 6.60
C THR A 174 -23.00 12.28 6.30
N ASP A 175 -22.13 12.73 7.21
CA ASP A 175 -21.24 13.86 6.96
C ASP A 175 -20.24 13.58 5.84
N THR A 176 -19.72 12.33 5.75
CA THR A 176 -18.85 11.91 4.65
C THR A 176 -19.58 11.96 3.31
N LEU A 177 -20.83 11.49 3.28
CA LEU A 177 -21.66 11.51 2.07
C LEU A 177 -22.01 12.94 1.64
N LYS A 178 -22.38 13.83 2.58
CA LYS A 178 -22.60 15.25 2.29
C LYS A 178 -21.39 15.91 1.67
N ASN A 179 -20.20 15.68 2.24
CA ASN A 179 -18.95 16.18 1.69
C ASN A 179 -18.70 15.66 0.26
N ALA A 180 -18.99 14.39 -0.03
CA ALA A 180 -18.85 13.84 -1.36
C ALA A 180 -19.78 14.54 -2.36
N MET A 181 -21.03 14.80 -1.97
CA MET A 181 -22.01 15.47 -2.82
C MET A 181 -21.68 16.92 -3.09
N GLN A 182 -21.11 17.64 -2.12
CA GLN A 182 -20.69 19.02 -2.30
C GLN A 182 -19.46 19.17 -3.19
N ASN A 183 -18.54 18.20 -3.11
CA ASN A 183 -17.27 18.28 -3.84
C ASN A 183 -17.34 17.76 -5.28
N GLN A 184 -18.43 17.09 -5.65
CA GLN A 184 -18.58 16.47 -6.97
C GLN A 184 -19.80 17.00 -7.69
N ASN A 185 -19.60 17.65 -8.85
CA ASN A 185 -20.68 17.96 -9.79
C ASN A 185 -21.15 16.69 -10.47
N VAL A 186 -22.31 16.17 -10.05
CA VAL A 186 -22.75 14.86 -10.50
C VAL A 186 -24.04 14.96 -11.30
N THR A 187 -23.94 14.54 -12.54
CA THR A 187 -25.02 14.52 -13.54
C THR A 187 -25.53 13.11 -13.87
N VAL A 188 -24.95 12.06 -13.23
CA VAL A 188 -25.26 10.66 -13.53
C VAL A 188 -25.93 9.96 -12.34
N GLU A 189 -26.77 8.96 -12.62
CA GLU A 189 -27.27 8.02 -11.62
C GLU A 189 -26.11 7.39 -10.86
N ARG A 190 -26.20 7.38 -9.53
CA ARG A 190 -25.11 7.00 -8.67
C ARG A 190 -25.46 5.80 -7.81
N GLN A 191 -24.59 4.81 -7.82
CA GLN A 191 -24.64 3.67 -6.92
C GLN A 191 -23.61 3.87 -5.80
N LEU A 192 -24.01 3.67 -4.53
CA LEU A 192 -23.13 3.68 -3.38
C LEU A 192 -23.19 2.34 -2.66
N HIS A 193 -22.07 1.62 -2.66
CA HIS A 193 -21.95 0.30 -2.05
C HIS A 193 -21.23 0.37 -0.70
N SER A 194 -21.84 -0.25 0.32
CA SER A 194 -21.29 -0.35 1.68
C SER A 194 -21.33 -1.79 2.21
N ASP A 195 -20.76 -1.99 3.39
CA ASP A 195 -21.06 -3.17 4.19
C ASP A 195 -22.43 -3.02 4.89
N GLN A 196 -22.84 -4.05 5.69
CA GLN A 196 -24.05 -4.03 6.49
C GLN A 196 -23.82 -3.45 7.90
N GLY A 197 -22.92 -2.50 8.07
CA GLY A 197 -22.68 -1.82 9.33
C GLY A 197 -23.90 -1.03 9.81
N SER A 198 -24.12 -0.92 11.14
CA SER A 198 -25.25 -0.22 11.73
C SER A 198 -25.35 1.25 11.30
N GLN A 199 -24.24 1.87 10.92
CA GLN A 199 -24.17 3.24 10.42
C GLN A 199 -24.87 3.37 9.06
N TYR A 200 -24.64 2.41 8.17
CA TYR A 200 -25.22 2.38 6.81
C TYR A 200 -26.65 1.86 6.75
N THR A 201 -27.13 1.19 7.82
CA THR A 201 -28.50 0.70 7.94
C THR A 201 -29.40 1.65 8.73
N SER A 202 -28.91 2.83 9.11
CA SER A 202 -29.64 3.85 9.85
C SER A 202 -30.66 4.59 8.97
N ASN A 203 -31.76 5.05 9.58
CA ASN A 203 -32.78 5.87 8.90
C ASN A 203 -32.19 7.17 8.36
N GLU A 204 -31.20 7.77 9.08
CA GLU A 204 -30.53 9.00 8.64
C GLU A 204 -29.78 8.80 7.31
N TYR A 205 -29.06 7.68 7.21
CA TYR A 205 -28.35 7.33 5.97
C TYR A 205 -29.33 7.03 4.84
N PHE A 206 -30.40 6.30 5.11
CA PHE A 206 -31.45 6.02 4.14
C PHE A 206 -32.06 7.31 3.58
N ASN A 207 -32.54 8.19 4.45
CA ASN A 207 -33.16 9.46 4.03
C ASN A 207 -32.23 10.31 3.17
N LEU A 208 -30.94 10.34 3.55
CA LEU A 208 -29.92 11.11 2.80
C LEU A 208 -29.64 10.50 1.43
N THR A 209 -29.61 9.18 1.29
CA THR A 209 -29.45 8.53 -0.03
C THR A 209 -30.63 8.80 -0.94
N GLN A 210 -31.85 8.86 -0.41
CA GLN A 210 -33.06 9.23 -1.18
C GLN A 210 -33.01 10.70 -1.60
N GLU A 211 -32.66 11.62 -0.69
CA GLU A 211 -32.53 13.05 -0.97
C GLU A 211 -31.57 13.33 -2.12
N TYR A 212 -30.46 12.59 -2.17
CA TYR A 212 -29.45 12.76 -3.23
C TYR A 212 -29.65 11.87 -4.46
N GLY A 213 -30.73 11.11 -4.54
CA GLY A 213 -31.00 10.22 -5.67
C GLY A 213 -29.95 9.11 -5.84
N ILE A 214 -29.37 8.65 -4.72
CA ILE A 214 -28.32 7.62 -4.72
C ILE A 214 -28.98 6.25 -4.55
N THR A 215 -28.62 5.29 -5.40
CA THR A 215 -29.04 3.90 -5.29
C THR A 215 -28.14 3.15 -4.31
N PRO A 216 -28.61 2.80 -3.08
CA PRO A 216 -27.81 2.07 -2.11
C PRO A 216 -27.64 0.61 -2.52
N SER A 217 -26.47 0.07 -2.27
CA SER A 217 -26.12 -1.34 -2.46
C SER A 217 -25.33 -1.83 -1.26
N MET A 218 -25.54 -3.09 -0.83
CA MET A 218 -24.82 -3.62 0.34
C MET A 218 -24.19 -4.97 0.05
N SER A 219 -23.03 -5.19 0.67
CA SER A 219 -22.37 -6.49 0.69
C SER A 219 -23.27 -7.55 1.30
N ARG A 220 -23.19 -8.78 0.85
CA ARG A 220 -23.84 -9.91 1.50
C ARG A 220 -23.25 -10.13 2.89
N ARG A 221 -24.09 -10.57 3.83
CA ARG A 221 -23.66 -10.81 5.22
C ARG A 221 -22.45 -11.75 5.28
N ALA A 222 -21.45 -11.37 6.05
CA ALA A 222 -20.20 -12.13 6.25
C ALA A 222 -19.41 -12.43 4.97
N ASN A 223 -19.61 -11.66 3.90
CA ASN A 223 -18.85 -11.82 2.66
C ASN A 223 -17.89 -10.63 2.43
N PRO A 224 -16.62 -10.75 2.87
CA PRO A 224 -15.64 -9.67 2.74
C PRO A 224 -15.29 -9.34 1.28
N TYR A 225 -15.48 -10.29 0.37
CA TYR A 225 -15.15 -10.07 -1.06
C TYR A 225 -16.06 -9.07 -1.75
N ASP A 226 -17.23 -8.76 -1.18
CA ASP A 226 -18.19 -7.86 -1.82
C ASP A 226 -17.78 -6.37 -1.66
N ASN A 227 -16.93 -6.02 -0.66
CA ASN A 227 -16.32 -4.68 -0.49
C ASN A 227 -14.79 -4.70 -0.56
N ALA A 228 -14.23 -5.62 -1.33
CA ALA A 228 -12.78 -5.88 -1.39
C ALA A 228 -11.94 -4.65 -1.77
N VAL A 229 -12.50 -3.69 -2.51
CA VAL A 229 -11.81 -2.48 -2.92
C VAL A 229 -11.53 -1.57 -1.73
N MET A 230 -12.54 -1.32 -0.88
CA MET A 230 -12.36 -0.52 0.35
C MET A 230 -11.47 -1.24 1.36
N GLU A 231 -11.63 -2.56 1.51
CA GLU A 231 -10.73 -3.35 2.35
C GLU A 231 -9.28 -3.26 1.88
N SER A 232 -9.06 -3.31 0.58
CA SER A 232 -7.72 -3.13 -0.01
C SER A 232 -7.16 -1.74 0.27
N PHE A 233 -7.96 -0.68 0.07
CA PHE A 233 -7.56 0.69 0.39
C PHE A 233 -7.17 0.83 1.87
N PHE A 234 -8.03 0.40 2.80
CA PHE A 234 -7.73 0.50 4.22
C PHE A 234 -6.56 -0.36 4.67
N SER A 235 -6.37 -1.51 4.03
CA SER A 235 -5.18 -2.33 4.28
C SER A 235 -3.90 -1.60 3.88
N MET A 236 -3.90 -0.95 2.72
CA MET A 236 -2.77 -0.15 2.24
C MET A 236 -2.54 1.07 3.13
N PHE A 237 -3.59 1.83 3.45
CA PHE A 237 -3.54 2.95 4.36
C PHE A 237 -2.92 2.58 5.71
N LYS A 238 -3.41 1.51 6.34
CA LYS A 238 -2.86 1.05 7.62
C LYS A 238 -1.39 0.63 7.52
N THR A 239 -1.03 -0.09 6.47
CA THR A 239 0.33 -0.60 6.28
C THR A 239 1.32 0.51 5.92
N GLU A 240 0.93 1.39 5.02
CA GLU A 240 1.81 2.41 4.46
C GLU A 240 1.95 3.64 5.38
N CYS A 241 0.90 3.95 6.15
CA CYS A 241 0.83 5.14 6.98
C CYS A 241 0.74 4.82 8.48
N ILE A 242 -0.34 4.17 8.92
CA ILE A 242 -0.65 4.09 10.36
C ILE A 242 0.34 3.22 11.13
N TYR A 243 0.70 2.04 10.61
CA TYR A 243 1.63 1.14 11.29
C TYR A 243 3.07 1.66 11.31
N LEU A 244 3.44 2.51 10.34
CA LEU A 244 4.74 3.18 10.31
C LEU A 244 4.74 4.45 11.16
N GLY A 245 3.67 5.25 11.08
CA GLY A 245 3.53 6.53 11.80
C GLY A 245 3.24 6.38 13.30
N ARG A 246 2.62 5.26 13.72
CA ARG A 246 2.29 4.94 15.12
C ARG A 246 1.74 6.13 15.88
N PRO A 247 0.57 6.68 15.49
CA PRO A 247 0.05 7.90 16.08
C PRO A 247 -0.20 7.74 17.59
N LYS A 248 0.39 8.63 18.41
CA LYS A 248 0.19 8.64 19.86
C LYS A 248 -1.02 9.49 20.27
N THR A 249 -1.35 10.52 19.48
CA THR A 249 -2.43 11.46 19.76
C THR A 249 -3.50 11.42 18.67
N ILE A 250 -4.72 11.86 19.01
CA ILE A 250 -5.83 11.99 18.06
C ILE A 250 -5.46 12.97 16.93
N SER A 251 -4.89 14.13 17.28
CA SER A 251 -4.49 15.14 16.30
C SER A 251 -3.44 14.61 15.31
N HIS A 252 -2.46 13.83 15.81
CA HIS A 252 -1.46 13.19 14.93
C HIS A 252 -2.10 12.16 13.98
N ALA A 253 -3.06 11.36 14.47
CA ALA A 253 -3.77 10.42 13.62
C ALA A 253 -4.56 11.14 12.50
N ILE A 254 -5.24 12.23 12.83
CA ILE A 254 -5.98 13.05 11.86
C ILE A 254 -5.02 13.65 10.81
N ALA A 255 -3.89 14.22 11.24
CA ALA A 255 -2.89 14.75 10.33
C ALA A 255 -2.35 13.69 9.36
N LEU A 256 -2.06 12.48 9.86
CA LEU A 256 -1.63 11.35 9.04
C LEU A 256 -2.71 10.92 8.01
N VAL A 257 -3.99 10.96 8.38
CA VAL A 257 -5.09 10.68 7.45
C VAL A 257 -5.11 11.68 6.30
N HIS A 258 -5.06 12.99 6.61
CA HIS A 258 -5.07 14.04 5.60
C HIS A 258 -3.88 13.91 4.65
N ASP A 259 -2.68 13.78 5.20
CA ASP A 259 -1.45 13.63 4.45
C ASP A 259 -1.44 12.39 3.55
N TYR A 260 -1.93 11.25 4.06
CA TYR A 260 -1.98 10.02 3.27
C TYR A 260 -3.01 10.06 2.15
N ILE A 261 -4.20 10.63 2.38
CA ILE A 261 -5.23 10.69 1.33
C ILE A 261 -4.81 11.64 0.21
N ASP A 262 -4.15 12.75 0.55
CA ASP A 262 -3.56 13.63 -0.44
C ASP A 262 -2.50 12.90 -1.27
N PHE A 263 -1.53 12.26 -0.63
CA PHE A 263 -0.53 11.39 -1.28
C PHE A 263 -1.18 10.29 -2.13
N TYR A 264 -2.23 9.63 -1.62
CA TYR A 264 -2.92 8.55 -2.31
C TYR A 264 -3.57 9.03 -3.62
N ASN A 265 -4.19 10.20 -3.59
CA ASN A 265 -4.89 10.76 -4.73
C ASN A 265 -3.97 11.40 -5.78
N THR A 266 -2.80 11.93 -5.37
CA THR A 266 -1.94 12.74 -6.24
C THR A 266 -0.66 12.04 -6.67
N GLU A 267 -0.01 11.31 -5.77
CA GLU A 267 1.33 10.77 -6.01
C GLU A 267 1.37 9.23 -6.10
N ARG A 268 0.43 8.55 -5.43
CA ARG A 268 0.48 7.11 -5.30
C ARG A 268 0.15 6.40 -6.60
N MET A 269 1.09 5.57 -7.11
CA MET A 269 0.83 4.75 -8.28
C MET A 269 -0.10 3.58 -7.97
N ILE A 270 -1.29 3.61 -8.55
CA ILE A 270 -2.26 2.52 -8.47
C ILE A 270 -1.97 1.54 -9.60
N LEU A 271 -1.68 0.28 -9.26
CA LEU A 271 -1.54 -0.79 -10.24
C LEU A 271 -2.97 -1.27 -10.59
N LYS A 272 -3.40 -1.03 -11.83
CA LYS A 272 -4.66 -1.56 -12.39
C LYS A 272 -4.48 -3.01 -12.81
#